data_e7213ffc56379d98cde3bb21f960a5cb
#
_entry.id   e7213ffc56379d98cde3bb21f960a5cb
#
_cell.length_a   1.000
_cell.length_b   1.000
_cell.length_c   1.000
_cell.angle_alpha   90.00
_cell.angle_beta   90.00
_cell.angle_gamma   90.00
#
_symmetry.space_group_name_H-M   'P 1'
#
loop_
_entity.id
_entity.type
_entity.pdbx_description
1 polymer ?
#
loop_
_entity_poly.entity_id
_entity_poly.type
_entity_poly.pdbx_seq_one_letter_code
_entity_poly.pdbx_strand_id
1 'polypeptide(L)'
;LTSSDGGIVPLTAIATVEQRFTPLSVNHLDQFPVTTISFNVPDNYSLGEAVEAILAAEQSLDFPTDIRTQFQGSSLAFQSALGSTVWLVVAAVVAMYIVLGVLYESFIHPITILSTLPTAGVGALLALWLAGSELDVIAIIGIILLIGIVKKNAIMMIDFALAAEREQGMPPREAIYQACLLRFRPILMTPLAALLGALPLMLSTGVGAELRRPLGIGMVGGLMLSQVLTLFTTPVIYLLFDRLSLHLKRRFPRQEEEA
;
A
#
# COMPACT_ATOMS: atom_id res chain seq x y z
N LEU A 1 -23.72 -47.06 -41.52
CA LEU A 1 -23.42 -48.18 -40.62
C LEU A 1 -23.74 -49.49 -41.35
N THR A 2 -22.91 -50.50 -41.16
CA THR A 2 -23.17 -51.84 -41.69
C THR A 2 -23.86 -52.69 -40.64
N SER A 3 -25.02 -53.32 -41.03
CA SER A 3 -25.72 -54.30 -40.21
C SER A 3 -24.91 -55.61 -40.13
N SER A 4 -25.19 -56.42 -39.12
CA SER A 4 -24.61 -57.78 -39.00
C SER A 4 -24.89 -58.64 -40.23
N ASP A 5 -25.97 -58.36 -41.00
CA ASP A 5 -26.39 -59.05 -42.19
C ASP A 5 -25.80 -58.47 -43.51
N GLY A 6 -24.81 -57.56 -43.40
CA GLY A 6 -24.13 -56.92 -44.54
C GLY A 6 -24.91 -55.80 -45.23
N GLY A 7 -26.12 -55.48 -44.79
CA GLY A 7 -26.90 -54.37 -45.29
C GLY A 7 -26.43 -53.02 -44.84
N ILE A 8 -26.49 -52.00 -45.70
CA ILE A 8 -26.17 -50.59 -45.33
C ILE A 8 -27.46 -49.96 -44.74
N VAL A 9 -27.35 -49.59 -43.47
CA VAL A 9 -28.42 -48.84 -42.77
C VAL A 9 -28.00 -47.36 -42.68
N PRO A 10 -28.83 -46.44 -43.22
CA PRO A 10 -28.55 -45.01 -43.10
C PRO A 10 -28.60 -44.56 -41.61
N LEU A 11 -27.73 -43.63 -41.20
CA LEU A 11 -27.67 -43.14 -39.84
C LEU A 11 -29.02 -42.57 -39.37
N THR A 12 -29.76 -41.95 -40.26
CA THR A 12 -31.09 -41.37 -39.99
C THR A 12 -32.17 -42.38 -39.62
N ALA A 13 -31.95 -43.68 -39.87
CA ALA A 13 -32.90 -44.74 -39.45
C ALA A 13 -32.69 -45.14 -37.97
N ILE A 14 -31.54 -44.77 -37.36
CA ILE A 14 -31.16 -45.18 -36.01
C ILE A 14 -31.03 -43.96 -35.08
N ALA A 15 -30.69 -42.77 -35.64
CA ALA A 15 -30.42 -41.56 -34.88
C ALA A 15 -30.97 -40.32 -35.58
N THR A 16 -31.44 -39.38 -34.82
CA THR A 16 -31.85 -38.05 -35.30
C THR A 16 -30.66 -37.12 -35.24
N VAL A 17 -30.30 -36.45 -36.32
CA VAL A 17 -29.23 -35.46 -36.36
C VAL A 17 -29.85 -34.09 -36.14
N GLU A 18 -29.56 -33.49 -35.01
CA GLU A 18 -29.99 -32.13 -34.67
C GLU A 18 -28.76 -31.19 -34.59
N GLN A 19 -28.93 -29.99 -35.11
CA GLN A 19 -27.95 -28.94 -34.98
C GLN A 19 -28.17 -28.24 -33.64
N ARG A 20 -27.18 -28.31 -32.73
CA ARG A 20 -27.24 -27.67 -31.42
C ARG A 20 -25.98 -26.83 -31.19
N PHE A 21 -26.14 -25.74 -30.45
CA PHE A 21 -25.01 -24.99 -29.97
C PHE A 21 -24.37 -25.75 -28.81
N THR A 22 -23.06 -25.95 -28.91
CA THR A 22 -22.27 -26.57 -27.86
C THR A 22 -20.97 -25.76 -27.68
N PRO A 23 -20.42 -25.61 -26.46
CA PRO A 23 -19.14 -24.95 -26.27
C PRO A 23 -18.04 -25.72 -26.98
N LEU A 24 -17.14 -24.98 -27.67
CA LEU A 24 -15.98 -25.55 -28.36
C LEU A 24 -14.94 -26.15 -27.39
N SER A 25 -14.88 -25.61 -26.18
CA SER A 25 -13.99 -26.06 -25.11
C SER A 25 -14.72 -26.02 -23.78
N VAL A 26 -14.45 -26.99 -22.94
CA VAL A 26 -14.92 -27.03 -21.55
C VAL A 26 -13.70 -26.83 -20.68
N ASN A 27 -13.57 -25.65 -20.08
CA ASN A 27 -12.50 -25.33 -19.13
C ASN A 27 -12.87 -25.84 -17.73
N HIS A 28 -11.87 -26.24 -16.97
CA HIS A 28 -12.04 -26.69 -15.59
C HIS A 28 -11.14 -25.87 -14.67
N LEU A 29 -11.67 -25.55 -13.50
CA LEU A 29 -10.94 -24.96 -12.40
C LEU A 29 -11.20 -25.84 -11.18
N ASP A 30 -10.15 -26.33 -10.52
CA ASP A 30 -10.25 -27.23 -9.34
C ASP A 30 -11.23 -28.40 -9.57
N GLN A 31 -11.17 -29.04 -10.75
CA GLN A 31 -12.01 -30.15 -11.17
C GLN A 31 -13.49 -29.82 -11.51
N PHE A 32 -13.89 -28.56 -11.35
CA PHE A 32 -15.24 -28.12 -11.75
C PHE A 32 -15.21 -27.45 -13.13
N PRO A 33 -16.24 -27.69 -13.96
CA PRO A 33 -16.36 -26.97 -15.22
C PRO A 33 -16.57 -25.49 -14.94
N VAL A 34 -15.84 -24.63 -15.67
CA VAL A 34 -15.84 -23.18 -15.46
C VAL A 34 -16.09 -22.44 -16.78
N THR A 35 -16.81 -21.33 -16.67
CA THR A 35 -16.91 -20.32 -17.72
C THR A 35 -16.24 -19.04 -17.22
N THR A 36 -15.24 -18.58 -17.95
CA THR A 36 -14.52 -17.34 -17.60
C THR A 36 -15.16 -16.17 -18.35
N ILE A 37 -15.58 -15.17 -17.60
CA ILE A 37 -16.06 -13.89 -18.12
C ILE A 37 -14.93 -12.87 -17.91
N SER A 38 -14.37 -12.38 -19.01
CA SER A 38 -13.34 -11.34 -18.99
C SER A 38 -13.97 -9.97 -19.20
N PHE A 39 -13.48 -8.98 -18.47
CA PHE A 39 -13.93 -7.59 -18.61
C PHE A 39 -12.73 -6.64 -18.54
N ASN A 40 -12.88 -5.49 -19.18
CA ASN A 40 -11.96 -4.37 -19.06
C ASN A 40 -12.68 -3.25 -18.33
N VAL A 41 -11.94 -2.55 -17.47
CA VAL A 41 -12.46 -1.38 -16.76
C VAL A 41 -12.14 -0.15 -17.60
N PRO A 42 -13.12 0.71 -17.94
CA PRO A 42 -12.87 1.99 -18.61
C PRO A 42 -12.08 2.94 -17.70
N ASP A 43 -11.39 3.92 -18.30
CA ASP A 43 -10.51 4.87 -17.61
C ASP A 43 -11.20 5.68 -16.49
N ASN A 44 -12.54 5.72 -16.47
CA ASN A 44 -13.32 6.50 -15.51
C ASN A 44 -13.80 5.68 -14.28
N TYR A 45 -13.52 4.38 -14.25
CA TYR A 45 -13.97 3.48 -13.19
C TYR A 45 -12.79 2.75 -12.58
N SER A 46 -12.82 2.59 -11.25
CA SER A 46 -11.80 1.82 -10.55
C SER A 46 -12.06 0.31 -10.62
N LEU A 47 -10.99 -0.47 -10.50
CA LEU A 47 -11.13 -1.93 -10.38
C LEU A 47 -11.97 -2.31 -9.15
N GLY A 48 -11.88 -1.53 -8.07
CA GLY A 48 -12.70 -1.71 -6.88
C GLY A 48 -14.18 -1.52 -7.14
N GLU A 49 -14.57 -0.43 -7.82
CA GLU A 49 -15.95 -0.16 -8.21
C GLU A 49 -16.50 -1.25 -9.16
N ALA A 50 -15.67 -1.72 -10.10
CA ALA A 50 -16.06 -2.81 -11.00
C ALA A 50 -16.32 -4.10 -10.21
N VAL A 51 -15.47 -4.44 -9.24
CA VAL A 51 -15.66 -5.61 -8.38
C VAL A 51 -16.93 -5.48 -7.52
N GLU A 52 -17.18 -4.32 -6.94
CA GLU A 52 -18.41 -4.05 -6.16
C GLU A 52 -19.67 -4.15 -7.04
N ALA A 53 -19.62 -3.59 -8.26
CA ALA A 53 -20.73 -3.68 -9.21
C ALA A 53 -21.03 -5.13 -9.62
N ILE A 54 -19.99 -5.95 -9.84
CA ILE A 54 -20.13 -7.37 -10.16
C ILE A 54 -20.75 -8.12 -8.98
N LEU A 55 -20.28 -7.88 -7.75
CA LEU A 55 -20.85 -8.51 -6.55
C LEU A 55 -22.31 -8.11 -6.32
N ALA A 56 -22.66 -6.84 -6.58
CA ALA A 56 -24.04 -6.39 -6.51
C ALA A 56 -24.93 -7.04 -7.58
N ALA A 57 -24.41 -7.18 -8.80
CA ALA A 57 -25.11 -7.87 -9.90
C ALA A 57 -25.31 -9.38 -9.56
N GLU A 58 -24.28 -10.02 -9.01
CA GLU A 58 -24.36 -11.42 -8.57
C GLU A 58 -25.48 -11.62 -7.53
N GLN A 59 -25.54 -10.77 -6.52
CA GLN A 59 -26.60 -10.81 -5.51
C GLN A 59 -28.00 -10.59 -6.10
N SER A 60 -28.12 -9.79 -7.16
CA SER A 60 -29.39 -9.51 -7.82
C SER A 60 -29.89 -10.64 -8.71
N LEU A 61 -28.98 -11.50 -9.18
CA LEU A 61 -29.30 -12.58 -10.15
C LEU A 61 -29.78 -13.87 -9.47
N ASP A 62 -29.68 -13.96 -8.14
CA ASP A 62 -30.13 -15.11 -7.32
C ASP A 62 -29.68 -16.46 -7.93
N PHE A 63 -28.37 -16.61 -8.11
CA PHE A 63 -27.78 -17.82 -8.69
C PHE A 63 -28.13 -19.07 -7.86
N PRO A 64 -28.38 -20.22 -8.49
CA PRO A 64 -28.49 -21.48 -7.80
C PRO A 64 -27.26 -21.76 -6.94
N THR A 65 -27.47 -22.42 -5.78
CA THR A 65 -26.40 -22.75 -4.83
C THR A 65 -25.26 -23.60 -5.40
N ASP A 66 -25.49 -24.24 -6.53
CA ASP A 66 -24.52 -25.07 -7.25
C ASP A 66 -23.53 -24.24 -8.11
N ILE A 67 -23.85 -22.98 -8.38
CA ILE A 67 -22.97 -22.06 -9.12
C ILE A 67 -22.14 -21.28 -8.11
N ARG A 68 -20.82 -21.37 -8.26
CA ARG A 68 -19.86 -20.60 -7.47
C ARG A 68 -19.15 -19.61 -8.37
N THR A 69 -19.09 -18.37 -7.92
CA THR A 69 -18.33 -17.31 -8.59
C THR A 69 -17.01 -17.11 -7.87
N GLN A 70 -15.97 -16.84 -8.64
CA GLN A 70 -14.64 -16.57 -8.10
C GLN A 70 -13.92 -15.56 -9.00
N PHE A 71 -13.36 -14.53 -8.39
CA PHE A 71 -12.49 -13.61 -9.11
C PHE A 71 -11.14 -14.24 -9.41
N GLN A 72 -10.56 -13.89 -10.56
CA GLN A 72 -9.22 -14.30 -10.98
C GLN A 72 -8.40 -13.11 -11.48
N GLY A 73 -7.09 -13.31 -11.62
CA GLY A 73 -6.19 -12.29 -12.13
C GLY A 73 -6.05 -11.08 -11.21
N SER A 74 -6.08 -9.88 -11.78
CA SER A 74 -5.91 -8.62 -11.05
C SER A 74 -6.99 -8.36 -10.00
N SER A 75 -8.23 -8.81 -10.23
CA SER A 75 -9.34 -8.65 -9.30
C SER A 75 -9.16 -9.49 -8.03
N LEU A 76 -8.65 -10.72 -8.15
CA LEU A 76 -8.30 -11.55 -7.00
C LEU A 76 -7.12 -10.96 -6.20
N ALA A 77 -6.08 -10.49 -6.91
CA ALA A 77 -4.94 -9.84 -6.28
C ALA A 77 -5.35 -8.58 -5.52
N PHE A 78 -6.27 -7.78 -6.09
CA PHE A 78 -6.81 -6.59 -5.45
C PHE A 78 -7.56 -6.93 -4.15
N GLN A 79 -8.48 -7.89 -4.18
CA GLN A 79 -9.22 -8.31 -2.99
C GLN A 79 -8.32 -8.86 -1.88
N SER A 80 -7.37 -9.73 -2.23
CA SER A 80 -6.43 -10.30 -1.26
C SER A 80 -5.48 -9.25 -0.68
N ALA A 81 -5.07 -8.27 -1.48
CA ALA A 81 -4.23 -7.17 -1.03
C ALA A 81 -4.95 -6.28 -0.03
N LEU A 82 -6.20 -5.87 -0.29
CA LEU A 82 -6.96 -5.04 0.64
C LEU A 82 -7.16 -5.70 2.00
N GLY A 83 -7.48 -7.00 2.03
CA GLY A 83 -7.72 -7.73 3.28
C GLY A 83 -6.46 -7.86 4.16
N SER A 84 -5.29 -8.03 3.57
CA SER A 84 -4.04 -8.25 4.29
C SER A 84 -3.22 -6.98 4.53
N THR A 85 -3.37 -5.95 3.69
CA THR A 85 -2.54 -4.74 3.73
C THR A 85 -2.64 -3.99 5.05
N VAL A 86 -3.83 -3.85 5.61
CA VAL A 86 -4.02 -3.17 6.90
C VAL A 86 -3.22 -3.86 8.01
N TRP A 87 -3.30 -5.19 8.08
CA TRP A 87 -2.54 -5.97 9.06
C TRP A 87 -1.04 -5.89 8.85
N LEU A 88 -0.58 -5.87 7.59
CA LEU A 88 0.84 -5.70 7.26
C LEU A 88 1.35 -4.33 7.67
N VAL A 89 0.59 -3.27 7.42
CA VAL A 89 0.95 -1.91 7.84
C VAL A 89 0.98 -1.82 9.37
N VAL A 90 -0.01 -2.36 10.07
CA VAL A 90 -0.03 -2.39 11.54
C VAL A 90 1.17 -3.17 12.08
N ALA A 91 1.44 -4.36 11.54
CA ALA A 91 2.60 -5.16 11.94
C ALA A 91 3.93 -4.42 11.70
N ALA A 92 4.08 -3.75 10.56
CA ALA A 92 5.26 -2.94 10.24
C ALA A 92 5.44 -1.77 11.23
N VAL A 93 4.35 -1.08 11.58
CA VAL A 93 4.36 0.03 12.55
C VAL A 93 4.73 -0.47 13.94
N VAL A 94 4.15 -1.59 14.38
CA VAL A 94 4.46 -2.20 15.68
C VAL A 94 5.92 -2.66 15.73
N ALA A 95 6.38 -3.39 14.72
CA ALA A 95 7.78 -3.84 14.65
C ALA A 95 8.74 -2.66 14.71
N MET A 96 8.45 -1.59 13.96
CA MET A 96 9.27 -0.38 13.97
C MET A 96 9.22 0.35 15.33
N TYR A 97 8.06 0.41 15.98
CA TYR A 97 7.94 0.96 17.32
C TYR A 97 8.82 0.22 18.33
N ILE A 98 8.82 -1.13 18.27
CA ILE A 98 9.65 -1.96 19.15
C ILE A 98 11.14 -1.70 18.89
N VAL A 99 11.57 -1.76 17.62
CA VAL A 99 12.97 -1.53 17.24
C VAL A 99 13.46 -0.16 17.67
N LEU A 100 12.69 0.89 17.41
CA LEU A 100 13.03 2.26 17.82
C LEU A 100 12.99 2.42 19.35
N GLY A 101 12.05 1.77 20.03
CA GLY A 101 11.96 1.78 21.48
C GLY A 101 13.20 1.20 22.16
N VAL A 102 13.68 0.07 21.62
CA VAL A 102 14.92 -0.56 22.09
C VAL A 102 16.14 0.29 21.75
N LEU A 103 16.20 0.85 20.54
CA LEU A 103 17.36 1.64 20.09
C LEU A 103 17.52 2.95 20.86
N TYR A 104 16.42 3.64 21.17
CA TYR A 104 16.45 4.93 21.87
C TYR A 104 16.27 4.82 23.38
N GLU A 105 16.02 3.62 23.90
CA GLU A 105 15.73 3.39 25.33
C GLU A 105 14.60 4.31 25.84
N SER A 106 13.60 4.56 24.99
CA SER A 106 12.54 5.51 25.26
C SER A 106 11.24 5.10 24.56
N PHE A 107 10.11 5.27 25.23
CA PHE A 107 8.79 5.03 24.65
C PHE A 107 8.24 6.24 23.87
N ILE A 108 8.79 7.44 24.08
CA ILE A 108 8.27 8.69 23.53
C ILE A 108 8.87 8.99 22.15
N HIS A 109 10.17 8.80 21.99
CA HIS A 109 10.85 9.10 20.72
C HIS A 109 10.35 8.27 19.51
N PRO A 110 10.04 6.97 19.66
CA PRO A 110 9.39 6.21 18.59
C PRO A 110 8.07 6.81 18.15
N ILE A 111 7.24 7.29 19.09
CA ILE A 111 5.94 7.91 18.75
C ILE A 111 6.15 9.20 17.95
N THR A 112 7.15 10.00 18.31
CA THR A 112 7.51 11.21 17.56
C THR A 112 7.88 10.89 16.12
N ILE A 113 8.68 9.84 15.90
CA ILE A 113 9.08 9.39 14.56
C ILE A 113 7.87 8.83 13.80
N LEU A 114 7.04 8.03 14.46
CA LEU A 114 5.86 7.42 13.84
C LEU A 114 4.79 8.44 13.47
N SER A 115 4.69 9.56 14.18
CA SER A 115 3.73 10.63 13.89
C SER A 115 3.93 11.31 12.54
N THR A 116 5.10 11.13 11.91
CA THR A 116 5.35 11.63 10.54
C THR A 116 4.82 10.70 9.44
N LEU A 117 4.32 9.50 9.78
CA LEU A 117 3.79 8.54 8.81
C LEU A 117 2.57 9.03 8.03
N PRO A 118 1.54 9.60 8.68
CA PRO A 118 0.33 10.01 7.98
C PRO A 118 0.61 11.03 6.87
N THR A 119 1.62 11.88 7.03
CA THR A 119 1.95 12.92 6.05
C THR A 119 2.40 12.34 4.71
N ALA A 120 3.12 11.25 4.72
CA ALA A 120 3.56 10.55 3.50
C ALA A 120 2.39 9.88 2.78
N GLY A 121 1.53 9.20 3.55
CA GLY A 121 0.32 8.56 3.01
C GLY A 121 -0.63 9.57 2.37
N VAL A 122 -0.92 10.67 3.07
CA VAL A 122 -1.76 11.76 2.55
C VAL A 122 -1.15 12.36 1.27
N GLY A 123 0.18 12.53 1.23
CA GLY A 123 0.87 13.05 0.05
C GLY A 123 0.72 12.14 -1.17
N ALA A 124 0.88 10.83 -0.97
CA ALA A 124 0.71 9.85 -2.04
C ALA A 124 -0.75 9.80 -2.55
N LEU A 125 -1.73 9.78 -1.63
CA LEU A 125 -3.15 9.77 -1.99
C LEU A 125 -3.57 11.03 -2.73
N LEU A 126 -3.11 12.21 -2.28
CA LEU A 126 -3.36 13.47 -2.98
C LEU A 126 -2.77 13.49 -4.38
N ALA A 127 -1.54 12.98 -4.55
CA ALA A 127 -0.91 12.92 -5.87
C ALA A 127 -1.64 11.98 -6.83
N LEU A 128 -2.07 10.80 -6.35
CA LEU A 128 -2.87 9.87 -7.13
C LEU A 128 -4.21 10.49 -7.54
N TRP A 129 -4.89 11.15 -6.61
CA TRP A 129 -6.14 11.84 -6.88
C TRP A 129 -5.99 12.96 -7.91
N LEU A 130 -4.96 13.81 -7.78
CA LEU A 130 -4.68 14.90 -8.73
C LEU A 130 -4.29 14.38 -10.13
N ALA A 131 -3.65 13.22 -10.19
CA ALA A 131 -3.27 12.60 -11.45
C ALA A 131 -4.41 11.79 -12.09
N GLY A 132 -5.58 11.66 -11.43
CA GLY A 132 -6.67 10.80 -11.87
C GLY A 132 -6.30 9.32 -11.90
N SER A 133 -5.31 8.91 -11.10
CA SER A 133 -4.86 7.53 -11.00
C SER A 133 -5.56 6.83 -9.84
N GLU A 134 -5.94 5.59 -10.06
CA GLU A 134 -6.62 4.79 -9.06
C GLU A 134 -5.68 4.27 -7.97
N LEU A 135 -6.28 3.95 -6.82
CA LEU A 135 -5.59 3.27 -5.73
C LEU A 135 -5.60 1.76 -6.00
N ASP A 136 -4.75 1.30 -6.89
CA ASP A 136 -4.56 -0.10 -7.21
C ASP A 136 -3.56 -0.79 -6.24
N VAL A 137 -3.38 -2.09 -6.40
CA VAL A 137 -2.42 -2.88 -5.59
C VAL A 137 -1.01 -2.31 -5.69
N ILE A 138 -0.62 -1.83 -6.85
CA ILE A 138 0.72 -1.30 -7.12
C ILE A 138 0.91 0.06 -6.43
N ALA A 139 -0.12 0.92 -6.43
CA ALA A 139 -0.10 2.17 -5.68
C ALA A 139 0.02 1.91 -4.16
N ILE A 140 -0.68 0.91 -3.63
CA ILE A 140 -0.56 0.49 -2.22
C ILE A 140 0.87 0.05 -1.89
N ILE A 141 1.50 -0.75 -2.75
CA ILE A 141 2.90 -1.15 -2.60
C ILE A 141 3.80 0.10 -2.58
N GLY A 142 3.54 1.07 -3.47
CA GLY A 142 4.24 2.35 -3.49
C GLY A 142 4.14 3.12 -2.18
N ILE A 143 2.96 3.17 -1.58
CA ILE A 143 2.75 3.81 -0.27
C ILE A 143 3.51 3.10 0.84
N ILE A 144 3.54 1.77 0.86
CA ILE A 144 4.28 0.98 1.84
C ILE A 144 5.79 1.24 1.73
N LEU A 145 6.33 1.26 0.50
CA LEU A 145 7.73 1.59 0.25
C LEU A 145 8.06 3.02 0.68
N LEU A 146 7.18 3.97 0.40
CA LEU A 146 7.31 5.37 0.77
C LEU A 146 7.41 5.55 2.29
N ILE A 147 6.62 4.79 3.06
CA ILE A 147 6.68 4.79 4.52
C ILE A 147 8.11 4.49 5.01
N GLY A 148 8.78 3.50 4.42
CA GLY A 148 10.16 3.16 4.78
C GLY A 148 11.17 4.27 4.49
N ILE A 149 11.05 4.91 3.32
CA ILE A 149 11.98 5.96 2.87
C ILE A 149 11.85 7.23 3.71
N VAL A 150 10.61 7.66 3.96
CA VAL A 150 10.32 8.91 4.67
C VAL A 150 10.80 8.87 6.13
N LYS A 151 10.66 7.73 6.79
CA LYS A 151 11.10 7.60 8.20
C LYS A 151 12.57 7.82 8.42
N LYS A 152 13.41 7.44 7.47
CA LYS A 152 14.86 7.64 7.57
C LYS A 152 15.20 9.10 7.85
N ASN A 153 14.48 10.05 7.25
CA ASN A 153 14.74 11.48 7.44
C ASN A 153 14.36 11.95 8.85
N ALA A 154 13.21 11.53 9.36
CA ALA A 154 12.78 11.86 10.72
C ALA A 154 13.71 11.24 11.77
N ILE A 155 14.09 9.97 11.60
CA ILE A 155 15.05 9.27 12.45
C ILE A 155 16.37 10.05 12.52
N MET A 156 16.94 10.40 11.38
CA MET A 156 18.24 11.08 11.29
C MET A 156 18.23 12.45 11.95
N MET A 157 17.09 13.16 11.91
CA MET A 157 16.93 14.47 12.55
C MET A 157 16.83 14.34 14.07
N ILE A 158 16.03 13.41 14.56
CA ILE A 158 15.81 13.18 15.99
C ILE A 158 17.05 12.59 16.65
N ASP A 159 17.72 11.66 15.97
CA ASP A 159 18.96 11.05 16.47
C ASP A 159 20.04 12.11 16.73
N PHE A 160 20.23 13.02 15.79
CA PHE A 160 21.20 14.11 15.96
C PHE A 160 20.77 15.09 17.05
N ALA A 161 19.49 15.40 17.21
CA ALA A 161 19.00 16.25 18.28
C ALA A 161 19.23 15.60 19.67
N LEU A 162 18.94 14.31 19.80
CA LEU A 162 19.16 13.56 21.03
C LEU A 162 20.66 13.43 21.38
N ALA A 163 21.53 13.23 20.38
CA ALA A 163 22.97 13.23 20.62
C ALA A 163 23.45 14.59 21.12
N ALA A 164 22.96 15.69 20.54
CA ALA A 164 23.30 17.04 21.02
C ALA A 164 22.79 17.32 22.43
N GLU A 165 21.61 16.83 22.82
CA GLU A 165 21.11 16.94 24.19
C GLU A 165 21.94 16.11 25.19
N ARG A 166 22.25 14.85 24.86
CA ARG A 166 22.92 13.91 25.76
C ARG A 166 24.41 14.18 25.90
N GLU A 167 25.10 14.53 24.82
CA GLU A 167 26.57 14.71 24.82
C GLU A 167 26.98 16.15 25.09
N GLN A 168 26.21 17.13 24.64
CA GLN A 168 26.57 18.56 24.75
C GLN A 168 25.71 19.30 25.77
N GLY A 169 24.71 18.66 26.39
CA GLY A 169 23.85 19.27 27.39
C GLY A 169 22.99 20.42 26.83
N MET A 170 22.74 20.44 25.51
CA MET A 170 21.98 21.50 24.88
C MET A 170 20.50 21.46 25.26
N PRO A 171 19.83 22.62 25.41
CA PRO A 171 18.40 22.64 25.59
C PRO A 171 17.68 22.08 24.32
N PRO A 172 16.56 21.35 24.48
CA PRO A 172 15.87 20.65 23.38
C PRO A 172 15.55 21.51 22.16
N ARG A 173 15.20 22.79 22.39
CA ARG A 173 14.91 23.75 21.32
C ARG A 173 16.14 24.07 20.48
N GLU A 174 17.29 24.21 21.09
CA GLU A 174 18.53 24.54 20.42
C GLU A 174 19.11 23.30 19.72
N ALA A 175 19.03 22.14 20.37
CA ALA A 175 19.44 20.85 19.83
C ALA A 175 18.70 20.50 18.52
N ILE A 176 17.37 20.61 18.50
CA ILE A 176 16.60 20.34 17.30
C ILE A 176 16.82 21.40 16.19
N TYR A 177 17.02 22.66 16.55
CA TYR A 177 17.34 23.71 15.58
C TYR A 177 18.69 23.45 14.91
N GLN A 178 19.71 23.11 15.67
CA GLN A 178 21.02 22.75 15.13
C GLN A 178 20.94 21.47 14.29
N ALA A 179 20.19 20.46 14.75
CA ALA A 179 19.94 19.26 13.97
C ALA A 179 19.35 19.59 12.60
N CYS A 180 18.35 20.47 12.54
CA CYS A 180 17.76 20.91 11.28
C CYS A 180 18.77 21.59 10.36
N LEU A 181 19.63 22.48 10.88
CA LEU A 181 20.60 23.20 10.08
C LEU A 181 21.72 22.28 9.56
N LEU A 182 22.32 21.49 10.42
CA LEU A 182 23.47 20.64 10.07
C LEU A 182 23.05 19.45 9.18
N ARG A 183 21.84 18.92 9.38
CA ARG A 183 21.32 17.78 8.64
C ARG A 183 20.45 18.16 7.43
N PHE A 184 20.26 19.45 7.17
CA PHE A 184 19.42 19.91 6.06
C PHE A 184 19.82 19.34 4.71
N ARG A 185 21.13 19.39 4.39
CA ARG A 185 21.65 18.85 3.12
C ARG A 185 21.43 17.33 2.98
N PRO A 186 21.86 16.48 3.94
CA PRO A 186 21.63 15.03 3.87
C PRO A 186 20.13 14.67 3.79
N ILE A 187 19.28 15.40 4.53
CA ILE A 187 17.83 15.19 4.53
C ILE A 187 17.20 15.53 3.19
N LEU A 188 17.70 16.54 2.48
CA LEU A 188 17.22 16.87 1.12
C LEU A 188 17.79 15.92 0.05
N MET A 189 19.04 15.49 0.17
CA MET A 189 19.68 14.64 -0.84
C MET A 189 18.98 13.28 -0.99
N THR A 190 18.60 12.65 0.10
CA THR A 190 17.99 11.31 0.08
C THR A 190 16.64 11.28 -0.64
N PRO A 191 15.66 12.15 -0.31
CA PRO A 191 14.39 12.17 -1.05
C PRO A 191 14.54 12.66 -2.48
N LEU A 192 15.45 13.59 -2.77
CA LEU A 192 15.71 14.03 -4.15
C LEU A 192 16.25 12.89 -5.00
N ALA A 193 17.18 12.10 -4.49
CA ALA A 193 17.67 10.92 -5.19
C ALA A 193 16.56 9.88 -5.44
N ALA A 194 15.71 9.62 -4.43
CA ALA A 194 14.57 8.72 -4.57
C ALA A 194 13.52 9.27 -5.54
N LEU A 195 13.27 10.59 -5.52
CA LEU A 195 12.34 11.27 -6.42
C LEU A 195 12.83 11.17 -7.87
N LEU A 196 14.11 11.44 -8.13
CA LEU A 196 14.70 11.28 -9.46
C LEU A 196 14.63 9.82 -9.94
N GLY A 197 14.81 8.85 -9.03
CA GLY A 197 14.63 7.43 -9.33
C GLY A 197 13.19 7.02 -9.63
N ALA A 198 12.20 7.71 -9.04
CA ALA A 198 10.78 7.46 -9.26
C ALA A 198 10.20 8.19 -10.50
N LEU A 199 10.86 9.27 -10.98
CA LEU A 199 10.42 10.01 -12.16
C LEU A 199 10.24 9.14 -13.42
N PRO A 200 11.16 8.23 -13.76
CA PRO A 200 10.99 7.35 -14.92
C PRO A 200 9.76 6.46 -14.81
N LEU A 201 9.38 6.04 -13.58
CA LEU A 201 8.19 5.25 -13.34
C LEU A 201 6.92 6.09 -13.57
N MET A 202 6.91 7.33 -13.06
CA MET A 202 5.79 8.26 -13.21
C MET A 202 5.56 8.65 -14.68
N LEU A 203 6.64 8.84 -15.44
CA LEU A 203 6.61 9.26 -16.85
C LEU A 203 6.59 8.07 -17.82
N SER A 204 6.48 6.84 -17.32
CA SER A 204 6.49 5.66 -18.17
C SER A 204 5.32 5.66 -19.16
N THR A 205 5.61 5.24 -20.40
CA THR A 205 4.67 5.09 -21.50
C THR A 205 4.81 3.71 -22.14
N GLY A 206 3.81 3.26 -22.85
CA GLY A 206 3.82 1.96 -23.53
C GLY A 206 3.31 0.81 -22.67
N VAL A 207 3.54 -0.43 -23.12
CA VAL A 207 3.04 -1.65 -22.49
C VAL A 207 3.50 -1.78 -21.03
N GLY A 208 2.56 -1.98 -20.12
CA GLY A 208 2.81 -2.07 -18.68
C GLY A 208 3.02 -0.73 -17.97
N ALA A 209 2.81 0.41 -18.65
CA ALA A 209 2.83 1.72 -18.02
C ALA A 209 1.73 1.88 -16.98
N GLU A 210 0.58 1.27 -17.23
CA GLU A 210 -0.60 1.27 -16.35
C GLU A 210 -0.27 0.77 -14.95
N LEU A 211 0.61 -0.22 -14.81
CA LEU A 211 1.05 -0.75 -13.53
C LEU A 211 2.15 0.08 -12.87
N ARG A 212 3.05 0.69 -13.66
CA ARG A 212 4.21 1.42 -13.12
C ARG A 212 3.89 2.87 -12.77
N ARG A 213 2.97 3.48 -13.51
CA ARG A 213 2.62 4.89 -13.39
C ARG A 213 2.00 5.24 -12.04
N PRO A 214 1.00 4.51 -11.50
CA PRO A 214 0.46 4.75 -10.18
C PRO A 214 1.51 4.65 -9.07
N LEU A 215 2.42 3.68 -9.16
CA LEU A 215 3.56 3.54 -8.26
C LEU A 215 4.44 4.80 -8.28
N GLY A 216 4.84 5.24 -9.47
CA GLY A 216 5.67 6.42 -9.65
C GLY A 216 5.01 7.69 -9.14
N ILE A 217 3.73 7.91 -9.45
CA ILE A 217 2.95 9.07 -9.01
C ILE A 217 2.82 9.09 -7.48
N GLY A 218 2.45 7.98 -6.88
CA GLY A 218 2.33 7.86 -5.42
C GLY A 218 3.65 8.12 -4.72
N MET A 219 4.76 7.57 -5.22
CA MET A 219 6.10 7.80 -4.67
C MET A 219 6.54 9.27 -4.81
N VAL A 220 6.43 9.87 -6.00
CA VAL A 220 6.84 11.25 -6.24
C VAL A 220 6.03 12.21 -5.40
N GLY A 221 4.70 12.11 -5.44
CA GLY A 221 3.83 13.00 -4.68
C GLY A 221 3.98 12.83 -3.17
N GLY A 222 4.06 11.59 -2.72
CA GLY A 222 4.30 11.29 -1.31
C GLY A 222 5.63 11.80 -0.80
N LEU A 223 6.72 11.63 -1.57
CA LEU A 223 8.04 12.16 -1.21
C LEU A 223 8.05 13.68 -1.17
N MET A 224 7.48 14.36 -2.17
CA MET A 224 7.45 15.82 -2.22
C MET A 224 6.69 16.41 -1.04
N LEU A 225 5.45 15.98 -0.81
CA LEU A 225 4.64 16.52 0.28
C LEU A 225 5.22 16.13 1.64
N SER A 226 5.62 14.88 1.81
CA SER A 226 6.22 14.41 3.06
C SER A 226 7.52 15.14 3.38
N GLN A 227 8.35 15.44 2.39
CA GLN A 227 9.60 16.18 2.61
C GLN A 227 9.33 17.56 3.19
N VAL A 228 8.39 18.30 2.59
CA VAL A 228 8.02 19.64 3.09
C VAL A 228 7.43 19.54 4.48
N LEU A 229 6.46 18.64 4.68
CA LEU A 229 5.79 18.50 5.98
C LEU A 229 6.76 18.00 7.07
N THR A 230 7.62 17.03 6.79
CA THR A 230 8.56 16.47 7.78
C THR A 230 9.54 17.52 8.29
N LEU A 231 10.01 18.42 7.43
CA LEU A 231 10.90 19.52 7.86
C LEU A 231 10.26 20.43 8.90
N PHE A 232 8.94 20.63 8.83
CA PHE A 232 8.23 21.49 9.78
C PHE A 232 7.60 20.71 10.93
N THR A 233 7.01 19.55 10.65
CA THR A 233 6.27 18.77 11.65
C THR A 233 7.19 18.08 12.64
N THR A 234 8.32 17.51 12.18
CA THR A 234 9.24 16.78 13.07
C THR A 234 9.78 17.65 14.21
N PRO A 235 10.31 18.87 13.99
CA PRO A 235 10.76 19.73 15.08
C PRO A 235 9.64 20.13 16.05
N VAL A 236 8.45 20.42 15.50
CA VAL A 236 7.30 20.84 16.33
C VAL A 236 6.84 19.68 17.22
N ILE A 237 6.70 18.50 16.66
CA ILE A 237 6.26 17.30 17.39
C ILE A 237 7.30 16.90 18.44
N TYR A 238 8.60 16.99 18.10
CA TYR A 238 9.69 16.74 19.05
C TYR A 238 9.58 17.64 20.28
N LEU A 239 9.45 18.95 20.09
CA LEU A 239 9.30 19.91 21.18
C LEU A 239 7.99 19.73 21.97
N LEU A 240 6.91 19.30 21.30
CA LEU A 240 5.64 19.02 21.96
C LEU A 240 5.76 17.81 22.89
N PHE A 241 6.37 16.74 22.43
CA PHE A 241 6.59 15.55 23.27
C PHE A 241 7.60 15.78 24.39
N ASP A 242 8.65 16.59 24.16
CA ASP A 242 9.56 17.00 25.23
C ASP A 242 8.82 17.73 26.34
N ARG A 243 8.01 18.74 26.00
CA ARG A 243 7.17 19.45 26.98
C ARG A 243 6.20 18.51 27.71
N LEU A 244 5.58 17.57 26.98
CA LEU A 244 4.67 16.59 27.56
C LEU A 244 5.41 15.65 28.52
N SER A 245 6.62 15.21 28.18
CA SER A 245 7.48 14.39 29.02
C SER A 245 7.83 15.11 30.32
N LEU A 246 8.22 16.39 30.24
CA LEU A 246 8.52 17.21 31.41
C LEU A 246 7.27 17.42 32.28
N HIS A 247 6.10 17.60 31.68
CA HIS A 247 4.85 17.73 32.43
C HIS A 247 4.45 16.44 33.15
N LEU A 248 4.62 15.30 32.50
CA LEU A 248 4.37 13.99 33.08
C LEU A 248 5.34 13.66 34.20
N LYS A 249 6.64 13.93 34.03
CA LYS A 249 7.65 13.77 35.09
C LYS A 249 7.35 14.65 36.33
N ARG A 250 6.83 15.85 36.14
CA ARG A 250 6.40 16.72 37.25
C ARG A 250 5.17 16.20 37.99
N ARG A 251 4.27 15.49 37.27
CA ARG A 251 3.00 14.98 37.82
C ARG A 251 3.16 13.62 38.48
N PHE A 252 4.16 12.84 38.07
CA PHE A 252 4.55 11.55 38.63
C PHE A 252 6.04 11.53 38.89
N PRO A 253 6.50 12.15 40.01
CA PRO A 253 7.90 12.04 40.40
C PRO A 253 8.20 10.56 40.66
N ARG A 254 9.06 9.95 39.83
CA ARG A 254 9.60 8.62 40.08
C ARG A 254 10.35 8.74 41.42
N GLN A 255 9.92 8.00 42.43
CA GLN A 255 10.75 7.74 43.60
C GLN A 255 11.99 7.01 43.06
N GLU A 256 13.11 7.70 43.00
CA GLU A 256 14.40 7.05 42.86
C GLU A 256 14.55 6.22 44.14
N GLU A 257 14.40 4.90 43.99
CA GLU A 257 14.84 3.96 45.01
C GLU A 257 16.36 4.11 45.12
N GLU A 258 16.77 4.75 46.22
CA GLU A 258 18.11 4.63 46.78
C GLU A 258 18.37 3.14 47.04
N ALA A 259 19.29 2.55 46.29
CA ALA A 259 20.00 1.32 46.61
C ALA A 259 21.44 1.41 46.11
#